data_dc39d3b45851a3d17a8bd21f9ace873e
#
_entry.id   dc39d3b45851a3d17a8bd21f9ace873e
#
_cell.length_a   1.000
_cell.length_b   1.000
_cell.length_c   1.000
_cell.angle_alpha   90.00
_cell.angle_beta   90.00
_cell.angle_gamma   90.00
#
_symmetry.space_group_name_H-M   'P 1'
#
loop_
_entity.id
_entity.type
_entity.pdbx_description
1 polymer ?
#
loop_
_entity_poly.entity_id
_entity_poly.type
_entity_poly.pdbx_seq_one_letter_code
_entity_poly.pdbx_strand_id
1 'polypeptide(L)'
;MIKIETIAATKEINNMTAQQLNDEQTLMSGKFAGTCYAKEGYATIRTQPEEKAMKRALGTAKNGHHSVFQHGMINMEITCPKMIAMLLNSIGISNTSEKSARYTTMHPETKEESRLYQKWHDIFVTEITNKYGERLKEKEIDKLAYENARYMISVFCETTMVYSLPFRNIFYVMDFAKKMEAKLEHMEGGFNRRLCKEVGALYEAMLGVVGKANFHDIKNDYFRFLPVQATGEYDQNAEYYGDVYTSVFYASFAQVAQEQRHRTTRVKINFGGKDASEYGFFVPPILKGTGLDRKSVV
;
A
#
# COMPACT_ATOMS: atom_id res chain seq x y z
N MET A 1 8.93 -1.38 12.65
CA MET A 1 9.11 0.10 12.55
C MET A 1 9.06 0.47 11.08
N ILE A 2 8.18 1.41 10.70
CA ILE A 2 8.12 1.89 9.31
C ILE A 2 9.26 2.87 9.07
N LYS A 3 10.04 2.63 8.01
CA LYS A 3 11.08 3.53 7.53
C LYS A 3 10.71 3.97 6.13
N ILE A 4 10.81 5.26 5.87
CA ILE A 4 10.59 5.85 4.55
C ILE A 4 11.80 6.71 4.21
N GLU A 5 12.39 6.42 3.07
CA GLU A 5 13.46 7.20 2.47
C GLU A 5 13.00 7.73 1.12
N THR A 6 13.12 9.04 0.91
CA THR A 6 12.85 9.65 -0.39
C THR A 6 14.08 9.50 -1.28
N ILE A 7 13.95 8.71 -2.33
CA ILE A 7 15.05 8.37 -3.25
C ILE A 7 15.10 9.25 -4.50
N ALA A 8 13.97 9.87 -4.88
CA ALA A 8 13.90 10.83 -5.97
C ALA A 8 12.62 11.64 -5.93
N ALA A 9 12.60 12.78 -6.60
CA ALA A 9 11.41 13.59 -6.84
C ALA A 9 11.50 14.27 -8.22
N THR A 10 10.43 14.92 -8.66
CA THR A 10 10.39 15.66 -9.93
C THR A 10 11.44 16.77 -9.99
N LYS A 11 11.84 17.29 -8.84
CA LYS A 11 12.95 18.23 -8.68
C LYS A 11 14.05 17.57 -7.86
N GLU A 12 15.29 18.00 -8.06
CA GLU A 12 16.43 17.51 -7.28
C GLU A 12 16.19 17.74 -5.78
N ILE A 13 16.41 16.70 -4.97
CA ILE A 13 16.09 16.67 -3.54
C ILE A 13 17.32 16.63 -2.64
N ASN A 14 18.52 16.72 -3.22
CA ASN A 14 19.76 16.62 -2.46
C ASN A 14 19.79 17.58 -1.28
N ASN A 15 19.91 17.03 -0.08
CA ASN A 15 19.99 17.76 1.19
C ASN A 15 18.73 18.60 1.56
N MET A 16 17.56 18.31 0.99
CA MET A 16 16.33 18.98 1.41
C MET A 16 15.75 18.36 2.68
N THR A 17 15.28 19.21 3.58
CA THR A 17 14.39 18.80 4.67
C THR A 17 12.99 18.48 4.12
N ALA A 18 12.17 17.74 4.89
CA ALA A 18 10.79 17.46 4.52
C ALA A 18 9.98 18.73 4.21
N GLN A 19 10.18 19.80 5.00
CA GLN A 19 9.49 21.06 4.76
C GLN A 19 9.98 21.75 3.47
N GLN A 20 11.27 21.72 3.19
CA GLN A 20 11.80 22.28 1.94
C GLN A 20 11.27 21.51 0.72
N LEU A 21 11.18 20.18 0.79
CA LEU A 21 10.55 19.36 -0.26
C LEU A 21 9.10 19.77 -0.47
N ASN A 22 8.34 19.94 0.62
CA ASN A 22 6.95 20.39 0.56
C ASN A 22 6.82 21.75 -0.12
N ASP A 23 7.63 22.73 0.30
CA ASP A 23 7.58 24.10 -0.21
C ASP A 23 7.93 24.14 -1.70
N GLU A 24 8.94 23.38 -2.13
CA GLU A 24 9.32 23.26 -3.54
C GLU A 24 8.23 22.62 -4.41
N GLN A 25 7.61 21.54 -3.93
CA GLN A 25 6.50 20.90 -4.65
C GLN A 25 5.27 21.80 -4.71
N THR A 26 5.01 22.56 -3.64
CA THR A 26 3.92 23.54 -3.58
C THR A 26 4.19 24.71 -4.54
N LEU A 27 5.39 25.24 -4.55
CA LEU A 27 5.82 26.31 -5.45
C LEU A 27 5.69 25.89 -6.93
N MET A 28 6.17 24.71 -7.26
CA MET A 28 6.05 24.12 -8.60
C MET A 28 4.58 24.00 -9.02
N SER A 29 3.74 23.51 -8.14
CA SER A 29 2.29 23.39 -8.38
C SER A 29 1.64 24.75 -8.65
N GLY A 30 2.04 25.78 -7.93
CA GLY A 30 1.58 27.15 -8.15
C GLY A 30 2.05 27.75 -9.49
N LYS A 31 3.25 27.41 -9.95
CA LYS A 31 3.73 27.76 -11.29
C LYS A 31 2.87 27.04 -12.36
N PHE A 32 2.64 25.75 -12.24
CA PHE A 32 1.83 25.01 -13.20
C PHE A 32 0.38 25.51 -13.26
N ALA A 33 -0.24 25.77 -12.10
CA ALA A 33 -1.58 26.38 -12.04
C ALA A 33 -1.66 27.71 -12.80
N GLY A 34 -0.56 28.48 -12.83
CA GLY A 34 -0.47 29.74 -13.57
C GLY A 34 -0.57 29.59 -15.08
N THR A 35 -0.18 28.44 -15.63
CA THR A 35 -0.18 28.20 -17.07
C THR A 35 -1.56 28.33 -17.68
N CYS A 36 -2.62 27.97 -16.95
CA CYS A 36 -4.01 28.10 -17.42
C CYS A 36 -4.44 29.55 -17.70
N TYR A 37 -3.74 30.53 -17.11
CA TYR A 37 -4.08 31.96 -17.19
C TYR A 37 -3.01 32.77 -17.92
N ALA A 38 -1.95 32.13 -18.41
CA ALA A 38 -0.84 32.79 -19.07
C ALA A 38 -0.99 32.72 -20.59
N LYS A 39 -1.06 33.87 -21.28
CA LYS A 39 -1.17 33.94 -22.74
C LYS A 39 -0.08 33.13 -23.45
N GLU A 40 1.13 33.18 -22.94
CA GLU A 40 2.33 32.54 -23.50
C GLU A 40 2.67 31.22 -22.80
N GLY A 41 1.74 30.69 -21.98
CA GLY A 41 1.91 29.43 -21.27
C GLY A 41 3.01 29.45 -20.22
N TYR A 42 3.66 28.31 -20.00
CA TYR A 42 4.63 28.12 -18.92
C TYR A 42 5.90 28.98 -19.07
N ALA A 43 6.26 29.39 -20.30
CA ALA A 43 7.43 30.23 -20.55
C ALA A 43 7.38 31.54 -19.75
N THR A 44 6.21 32.18 -19.65
CA THR A 44 5.98 33.38 -18.86
C THR A 44 5.92 33.08 -17.36
N ILE A 45 5.28 31.96 -17.00
CA ILE A 45 5.05 31.61 -15.60
C ILE A 45 6.35 31.24 -14.87
N ARG A 46 7.26 30.53 -15.53
CA ARG A 46 8.52 30.08 -14.90
C ARG A 46 9.38 31.21 -14.34
N THR A 47 9.26 32.40 -14.91
CA THR A 47 10.02 33.62 -14.51
C THR A 47 9.28 34.50 -13.50
N GLN A 48 8.05 34.15 -13.14
CA GLN A 48 7.29 34.91 -12.14
C GLN A 48 7.91 34.78 -10.74
N PRO A 49 7.77 35.80 -9.90
CA PRO A 49 8.21 35.75 -8.50
C PRO A 49 7.60 34.53 -7.76
N GLU A 50 8.40 33.90 -6.93
CA GLU A 50 8.00 32.71 -6.17
C GLU A 50 6.82 32.98 -5.23
N GLU A 51 6.79 34.15 -4.60
CA GLU A 51 5.69 34.60 -3.76
C GLU A 51 4.33 34.55 -4.50
N LYS A 52 4.31 34.99 -5.76
CA LYS A 52 3.11 34.95 -6.59
C LYS A 52 2.67 33.51 -6.91
N ALA A 53 3.62 32.64 -7.16
CA ALA A 53 3.34 31.23 -7.41
C ALA A 53 2.85 30.52 -6.13
N MET A 54 3.48 30.77 -4.99
CA MET A 54 3.07 30.24 -3.70
C MET A 54 1.65 30.70 -3.33
N LYS A 55 1.35 31.99 -3.44
CA LYS A 55 -0.01 32.53 -3.20
C LYS A 55 -1.05 31.87 -4.09
N ARG A 56 -0.71 31.61 -5.35
CA ARG A 56 -1.60 30.90 -6.29
C ARG A 56 -1.80 29.44 -5.87
N ALA A 57 -0.75 28.72 -5.47
CA ALA A 57 -0.86 27.35 -5.00
C ALA A 57 -1.80 27.27 -3.81
N LEU A 58 -1.62 28.10 -2.78
CA LEU A 58 -2.47 28.12 -1.60
C LEU A 58 -3.92 28.48 -1.93
N GLY A 59 -4.13 29.47 -2.81
CA GLY A 59 -5.48 29.82 -3.30
C GLY A 59 -6.14 28.67 -4.07
N THR A 60 -5.38 27.99 -4.91
CA THR A 60 -5.84 26.82 -5.68
C THR A 60 -6.22 25.67 -4.74
N ALA A 61 -5.42 25.40 -3.72
CA ALA A 61 -5.72 24.39 -2.70
C ALA A 61 -7.01 24.73 -1.94
N LYS A 62 -7.14 25.98 -1.46
CA LYS A 62 -8.35 26.45 -0.75
C LYS A 62 -9.62 26.31 -1.57
N ASN A 63 -9.53 26.52 -2.88
CA ASN A 63 -10.67 26.45 -3.79
C ASN A 63 -10.96 25.03 -4.30
N GLY A 64 -10.26 24.01 -3.82
CA GLY A 64 -10.49 22.61 -4.20
C GLY A 64 -9.90 22.19 -5.57
N HIS A 65 -9.12 23.06 -6.22
CA HIS A 65 -8.45 22.74 -7.49
C HIS A 65 -7.14 21.98 -7.26
N HIS A 66 -7.24 20.77 -6.75
CA HIS A 66 -6.09 20.01 -6.27
C HIS A 66 -5.28 19.30 -7.37
N SER A 67 -5.78 19.20 -8.59
CA SER A 67 -5.12 18.47 -9.69
C SER A 67 -3.71 18.99 -10.00
N VAL A 68 -3.46 20.27 -9.78
CA VAL A 68 -2.15 20.91 -10.02
C VAL A 68 -1.05 20.36 -9.10
N PHE A 69 -1.40 19.79 -7.95
CA PHE A 69 -0.47 19.16 -7.02
C PHE A 69 -0.13 17.70 -7.40
N GLN A 70 -0.69 17.19 -8.50
CA GLN A 70 -0.38 15.87 -9.04
C GLN A 70 0.78 15.86 -10.03
N HIS A 71 1.26 17.02 -10.46
CA HIS A 71 2.41 17.12 -11.37
C HIS A 71 3.73 16.71 -10.72
N GLY A 72 3.88 16.97 -9.42
CA GLY A 72 5.07 16.55 -8.68
C GLY A 72 4.99 15.07 -8.33
N MET A 73 6.04 14.31 -8.64
CA MET A 73 6.18 12.89 -8.29
C MET A 73 7.26 12.75 -7.23
N ILE A 74 7.00 11.91 -6.25
CA ILE A 74 7.96 11.53 -5.21
C ILE A 74 8.11 10.01 -5.23
N ASN A 75 9.35 9.56 -5.27
CA ASN A 75 9.71 8.15 -5.20
C ASN A 75 10.32 7.87 -3.84
N MET A 76 9.82 6.87 -3.16
CA MET A 76 10.23 6.51 -1.81
C MET A 76 10.60 5.03 -1.76
N GLU A 77 11.65 4.68 -1.04
CA GLU A 77 11.82 3.34 -0.53
C GLU A 77 11.11 3.24 0.82
N ILE A 78 10.26 2.25 0.97
CA ILE A 78 9.47 2.03 2.18
C ILE A 78 9.77 0.63 2.70
N THR A 79 10.30 0.55 3.91
CA THR A 79 10.38 -0.69 4.67
C THR A 79 9.27 -0.68 5.72
N CYS A 80 8.37 -1.65 5.64
CA CYS A 80 7.17 -1.71 6.48
C CYS A 80 6.66 -3.15 6.63
N PRO A 81 5.72 -3.41 7.55
CA PRO A 81 4.97 -4.66 7.57
C PRO A 81 4.27 -4.93 6.23
N LYS A 82 4.21 -6.19 5.83
CA LYS A 82 3.54 -6.64 4.60
C LYS A 82 2.09 -6.14 4.52
N MET A 83 1.40 -6.11 5.65
CA MET A 83 0.03 -5.58 5.77
C MET A 83 -0.05 -4.11 5.35
N ILE A 84 0.92 -3.29 5.76
CA ILE A 84 0.98 -1.87 5.36
C ILE A 84 1.29 -1.74 3.87
N ALA A 85 2.20 -2.55 3.33
CA ALA A 85 2.47 -2.57 1.90
C ALA A 85 1.21 -2.93 1.09
N MET A 86 0.39 -3.87 1.56
CA MET A 86 -0.90 -4.21 0.95
C MET A 86 -1.87 -3.02 0.98
N LEU A 87 -1.97 -2.31 2.10
CA LEU A 87 -2.77 -1.09 2.19
C LEU A 87 -2.28 -0.04 1.20
N LEU A 88 -0.98 0.25 1.14
CA LEU A 88 -0.40 1.19 0.19
C LEU A 88 -0.67 0.80 -1.27
N ASN A 89 -0.62 -0.49 -1.60
CA ASN A 89 -0.96 -0.99 -2.93
C ASN A 89 -2.44 -0.82 -3.31
N SER A 90 -3.34 -0.72 -2.31
CA SER A 90 -4.78 -0.46 -2.53
C SER A 90 -5.09 1.03 -2.72
N ILE A 91 -4.13 1.89 -2.44
CA ILE A 91 -4.29 3.34 -2.45
C ILE A 91 -4.08 3.91 -3.87
N GLY A 92 -5.15 4.19 -4.58
CA GLY A 92 -5.24 5.12 -5.71
C GLY A 92 -4.13 5.05 -6.78
N ILE A 93 -3.72 6.22 -7.27
CA ILE A 93 -2.72 6.35 -8.34
C ILE A 93 -1.32 6.32 -7.73
N SER A 94 -0.68 5.16 -7.80
CA SER A 94 0.71 4.96 -7.39
C SER A 94 1.38 3.92 -8.29
N ASN A 95 2.71 3.91 -8.33
CA ASN A 95 3.49 2.83 -8.90
C ASN A 95 4.28 2.14 -7.80
N THR A 96 4.33 0.81 -7.82
CA THR A 96 4.97 0.03 -6.78
C THR A 96 5.84 -1.06 -7.36
N SER A 97 7.01 -1.24 -6.76
CA SER A 97 7.86 -2.41 -6.96
C SER A 97 8.20 -2.97 -5.58
N GLU A 98 7.68 -4.13 -5.25
CA GLU A 98 7.76 -4.70 -3.92
C GLU A 98 8.53 -6.02 -3.94
N LYS A 99 9.31 -6.26 -2.89
CA LYS A 99 10.02 -7.50 -2.64
C LYS A 99 9.04 -8.68 -2.71
N SER A 100 9.32 -9.62 -3.60
CA SER A 100 8.42 -10.75 -3.83
C SER A 100 8.78 -11.92 -2.93
N ALA A 101 7.83 -12.36 -2.13
CA ALA A 101 7.96 -13.60 -1.34
C ALA A 101 8.06 -14.89 -2.17
N ARG A 102 7.98 -14.80 -3.50
CA ARG A 102 8.21 -15.93 -4.42
C ARG A 102 9.67 -16.08 -4.82
N TYR A 103 10.45 -15.00 -4.71
CA TYR A 103 11.86 -14.96 -5.12
C TYR A 103 12.82 -14.68 -3.98
N THR A 104 12.31 -14.22 -2.85
CA THR A 104 13.08 -13.87 -1.68
C THR A 104 12.48 -14.48 -0.43
N THR A 105 13.34 -14.96 0.47
CA THR A 105 12.92 -15.45 1.77
C THR A 105 12.26 -14.32 2.57
N MET A 106 11.15 -14.61 3.21
CA MET A 106 10.49 -13.68 4.13
C MET A 106 11.30 -13.56 5.42
N HIS A 107 11.17 -12.43 6.10
CA HIS A 107 11.81 -12.16 7.38
C HIS A 107 10.76 -12.14 8.49
N PRO A 108 10.52 -13.28 9.17
CA PRO A 108 9.60 -13.33 10.31
C PRO A 108 10.05 -12.39 11.44
N GLU A 109 9.09 -11.85 12.20
CA GLU A 109 9.37 -10.89 13.27
C GLU A 109 10.04 -11.54 14.51
N THR A 110 9.75 -12.82 14.76
CA THR A 110 10.20 -13.53 15.95
C THR A 110 10.98 -14.78 15.60
N LYS A 111 11.79 -15.25 16.57
CA LYS A 111 12.50 -16.53 16.45
C LYS A 111 11.52 -17.71 16.31
N GLU A 112 10.37 -17.61 16.96
CA GLU A 112 9.34 -18.64 16.88
C GLU A 112 8.72 -18.71 15.49
N GLU A 113 8.36 -17.57 14.91
CA GLU A 113 7.91 -17.51 13.52
C GLU A 113 8.99 -18.02 12.55
N SER A 114 10.26 -17.70 12.78
CA SER A 114 11.37 -18.20 11.95
C SER A 114 11.47 -19.72 12.00
N ARG A 115 11.32 -20.31 13.20
CA ARG A 115 11.27 -21.77 13.35
C ARG A 115 10.06 -22.38 12.63
N LEU A 116 8.88 -21.74 12.77
CA LEU A 116 7.66 -22.19 12.14
C LEU A 116 7.78 -22.12 10.62
N TYR A 117 8.32 -21.04 10.10
CA TYR A 117 8.56 -20.84 8.68
C TYR A 117 9.48 -21.92 8.10
N GLN A 118 10.64 -22.18 8.74
CA GLN A 118 11.55 -23.22 8.31
C GLN A 118 10.95 -24.61 8.41
N LYS A 119 10.27 -24.93 9.52
CA LYS A 119 9.57 -26.20 9.70
C LYS A 119 8.59 -26.47 8.56
N TRP A 120 7.80 -25.48 8.19
CA TRP A 120 6.82 -25.65 7.12
C TRP A 120 7.47 -25.68 5.74
N HIS A 121 8.54 -24.92 5.53
CA HIS A 121 9.34 -25.05 4.32
C HIS A 121 9.81 -26.50 4.10
N ASP A 122 10.39 -27.14 5.12
CA ASP A 122 10.90 -28.51 5.03
C ASP A 122 9.78 -29.53 4.78
N ILE A 123 8.61 -29.32 5.41
CA ILE A 123 7.42 -30.13 5.14
C ILE A 123 6.98 -29.96 3.67
N PHE A 124 6.93 -28.74 3.16
CA PHE A 124 6.55 -28.49 1.77
C PHE A 124 7.57 -29.05 0.77
N VAL A 125 8.86 -28.96 1.06
CA VAL A 125 9.89 -29.62 0.23
C VAL A 125 9.60 -31.12 0.12
N THR A 126 9.34 -31.77 1.24
CA THR A 126 9.02 -33.21 1.28
C THR A 126 7.76 -33.53 0.48
N GLU A 127 6.66 -32.83 0.72
CA GLU A 127 5.38 -33.11 0.06
C GLU A 127 5.41 -32.81 -1.45
N ILE A 128 6.11 -31.74 -1.86
CA ILE A 128 6.26 -31.39 -3.28
C ILE A 128 7.17 -32.41 -3.97
N THR A 129 8.25 -32.83 -3.32
CA THR A 129 9.15 -33.87 -3.86
C THR A 129 8.41 -35.19 -4.07
N ASN A 130 7.66 -35.66 -3.08
CA ASN A 130 6.90 -36.87 -3.15
C ASN A 130 5.89 -36.86 -4.29
N LYS A 131 5.26 -35.73 -4.56
CA LYS A 131 4.19 -35.60 -5.55
C LYS A 131 4.67 -35.22 -6.94
N TYR A 132 5.74 -34.42 -7.04
CA TYR A 132 6.18 -33.80 -8.29
C TYR A 132 7.69 -33.88 -8.53
N GLY A 133 8.45 -34.62 -7.70
CA GLY A 133 9.92 -34.69 -7.78
C GLY A 133 10.46 -35.17 -9.12
N GLU A 134 9.71 -36.03 -9.83
CA GLU A 134 10.08 -36.47 -11.19
C GLU A 134 9.95 -35.37 -12.25
N ARG A 135 9.19 -34.30 -11.99
CA ARG A 135 8.85 -33.25 -12.95
C ARG A 135 9.51 -31.89 -12.63
N LEU A 136 9.96 -31.69 -11.41
CA LEU A 136 10.47 -30.42 -10.92
C LEU A 136 11.94 -30.58 -10.51
N LYS A 137 12.74 -29.56 -10.78
CA LYS A 137 14.12 -29.47 -10.30
C LYS A 137 14.13 -29.07 -8.82
N GLU A 138 15.15 -29.45 -8.11
CA GLU A 138 15.34 -29.11 -6.68
C GLU A 138 15.11 -27.61 -6.39
N LYS A 139 15.69 -26.72 -7.20
CA LYS A 139 15.51 -25.28 -7.08
C LYS A 139 14.06 -24.81 -7.27
N GLU A 140 13.28 -25.51 -8.08
CA GLU A 140 11.84 -25.21 -8.29
C GLU A 140 11.02 -25.68 -7.10
N ILE A 141 11.36 -26.85 -6.54
CA ILE A 141 10.77 -27.40 -5.32
C ILE A 141 11.02 -26.46 -4.15
N ASP A 142 12.26 -26.06 -3.92
CA ASP A 142 12.65 -25.12 -2.87
C ASP A 142 11.87 -23.79 -2.95
N LYS A 143 11.80 -23.20 -4.15
CA LYS A 143 11.02 -22.00 -4.40
C LYS A 143 9.54 -22.18 -4.07
N LEU A 144 8.92 -23.26 -4.52
CA LEU A 144 7.50 -23.56 -4.26
C LEU A 144 7.27 -23.83 -2.76
N ALA A 145 8.21 -24.43 -2.07
CA ALA A 145 8.16 -24.64 -0.63
C ALA A 145 8.12 -23.31 0.12
N TYR A 146 8.99 -22.34 -0.21
CA TYR A 146 8.94 -20.99 0.36
C TYR A 146 7.62 -20.26 0.01
N GLU A 147 7.11 -20.40 -1.21
CA GLU A 147 5.83 -19.81 -1.59
C GLU A 147 4.66 -20.32 -0.73
N ASN A 148 4.72 -21.55 -0.25
CA ASN A 148 3.70 -22.11 0.63
C ASN A 148 3.99 -21.82 2.11
N ALA A 149 5.24 -21.90 2.56
CA ALA A 149 5.62 -21.64 3.95
C ALA A 149 5.22 -20.22 4.42
N ARG A 150 5.18 -19.23 3.52
CA ARG A 150 4.78 -17.84 3.84
C ARG A 150 3.36 -17.71 4.41
N TYR A 151 2.49 -18.71 4.23
CA TYR A 151 1.16 -18.71 4.84
C TYR A 151 1.19 -18.98 6.35
N MET A 152 2.33 -19.44 6.85
CA MET A 152 2.53 -19.83 8.25
C MET A 152 3.16 -18.75 9.12
N ILE A 153 3.34 -17.56 8.58
CA ILE A 153 3.92 -16.42 9.29
C ILE A 153 2.98 -15.22 9.25
N SER A 154 3.22 -14.28 10.15
CA SER A 154 2.41 -13.08 10.29
C SER A 154 2.44 -12.22 9.02
N VAL A 155 1.31 -11.61 8.67
CA VAL A 155 1.23 -10.54 7.66
C VAL A 155 1.92 -9.24 8.11
N PHE A 156 2.35 -9.18 9.35
CA PHE A 156 3.13 -8.07 9.88
C PHE A 156 4.65 -8.27 9.70
N CYS A 157 5.08 -9.39 9.10
CA CYS A 157 6.48 -9.56 8.71
C CYS A 157 6.93 -8.43 7.75
N GLU A 158 8.20 -8.05 7.86
CA GLU A 158 8.77 -6.93 7.12
C GLU A 158 8.89 -7.19 5.62
N THR A 159 8.61 -6.17 4.82
CA THR A 159 8.88 -6.10 3.39
C THR A 159 9.45 -4.74 3.01
N THR A 160 10.05 -4.65 1.82
CA THR A 160 10.54 -3.40 1.25
C THR A 160 9.92 -3.18 -0.12
N MET A 161 9.55 -1.94 -0.40
CA MET A 161 8.99 -1.55 -1.68
C MET A 161 9.49 -0.18 -2.13
N VAL A 162 9.65 0.00 -3.44
CA VAL A 162 9.69 1.32 -4.04
C VAL A 162 8.25 1.76 -4.30
N TYR A 163 7.89 2.91 -3.80
CA TYR A 163 6.56 3.49 -3.89
C TYR A 163 6.64 4.89 -4.50
N SER A 164 6.03 5.05 -5.66
CA SER A 164 6.05 6.30 -6.42
C SER A 164 4.65 6.85 -6.56
N LEU A 165 4.43 8.08 -6.13
CA LEU A 165 3.12 8.71 -6.21
C LEU A 165 3.22 10.22 -6.39
N PRO A 166 2.16 10.86 -6.93
CA PRO A 166 2.05 12.30 -6.97
C PRO A 166 2.10 12.91 -5.57
N PHE A 167 2.71 14.07 -5.45
CA PHE A 167 2.83 14.82 -4.18
C PHE A 167 1.49 14.97 -3.46
N ARG A 168 0.45 15.33 -4.17
CA ARG A 168 -0.91 15.37 -3.63
C ARG A 168 -1.33 14.06 -2.96
N ASN A 169 -0.97 12.92 -3.53
CA ASN A 169 -1.45 11.62 -3.06
C ASN A 169 -0.81 11.20 -1.74
N ILE A 170 0.33 11.78 -1.35
CA ILE A 170 0.93 11.54 -0.03
C ILE A 170 -0.05 12.02 1.07
N PHE A 171 -0.67 13.17 0.87
CA PHE A 171 -1.65 13.69 1.85
C PHE A 171 -2.91 12.83 1.92
N TYR A 172 -3.28 12.16 0.84
CA TYR A 172 -4.36 11.16 0.88
C TYR A 172 -3.98 9.92 1.67
N VAL A 173 -2.75 9.46 1.52
CA VAL A 173 -2.24 8.36 2.35
C VAL A 173 -2.26 8.76 3.82
N MET A 174 -1.87 9.98 4.14
CA MET A 174 -1.90 10.52 5.50
C MET A 174 -3.32 10.64 6.05
N ASP A 175 -4.26 11.19 5.29
CA ASP A 175 -5.67 11.30 5.69
C ASP A 175 -6.30 9.90 5.87
N PHE A 176 -6.04 8.99 4.95
CA PHE A 176 -6.45 7.59 5.08
C PHE A 176 -5.91 6.97 6.37
N ALA A 177 -4.62 7.12 6.64
CA ALA A 177 -3.99 6.55 7.82
C ALA A 177 -4.65 7.07 9.10
N LYS A 178 -4.90 8.38 9.21
CA LYS A 178 -5.61 8.97 10.36
C LYS A 178 -7.03 8.46 10.53
N LYS A 179 -7.79 8.39 9.46
CA LYS A 179 -9.18 7.87 9.49
C LYS A 179 -9.22 6.39 9.88
N MET A 180 -8.27 5.62 9.36
CA MET A 180 -8.17 4.20 9.66
C MET A 180 -7.73 3.97 11.11
N GLU A 181 -6.74 4.72 11.61
CA GLU A 181 -6.30 4.69 13.00
C GLU A 181 -7.47 4.93 13.94
N ALA A 182 -8.19 6.05 13.78
CA ALA A 182 -9.34 6.41 14.60
C ALA A 182 -10.45 5.33 14.58
N LYS A 183 -10.64 4.66 13.46
CA LYS A 183 -11.59 3.55 13.36
C LYS A 183 -11.13 2.32 14.13
N LEU A 184 -9.85 1.94 13.97
CA LEU A 184 -9.26 0.75 14.58
C LEU A 184 -9.14 0.88 16.10
N GLU A 185 -9.01 2.10 16.65
CA GLU A 185 -9.01 2.36 18.10
C GLU A 185 -10.24 1.81 18.81
N HIS A 186 -11.37 1.75 18.12
CA HIS A 186 -12.65 1.27 18.64
C HIS A 186 -12.93 -0.21 18.31
N MET A 187 -11.97 -0.89 17.68
CA MET A 187 -12.12 -2.30 17.29
C MET A 187 -11.33 -3.21 18.22
N GLU A 188 -11.97 -4.27 18.68
CA GLU A 188 -11.34 -5.29 19.50
C GLU A 188 -10.46 -6.24 18.69
N GLY A 189 -9.65 -7.02 19.35
CA GLY A 189 -8.80 -8.07 18.79
C GLY A 189 -7.33 -7.66 18.64
N GLY A 190 -6.45 -8.65 18.70
CA GLY A 190 -4.99 -8.46 18.64
C GLY A 190 -4.53 -7.92 17.29
N PHE A 191 -5.13 -8.40 16.22
CA PHE A 191 -4.86 -7.95 14.85
C PHE A 191 -5.20 -6.46 14.68
N ASN A 192 -6.39 -6.03 15.12
CA ASN A 192 -6.83 -4.64 14.98
C ASN A 192 -5.96 -3.70 15.80
N ARG A 193 -5.59 -4.07 17.02
CA ARG A 193 -4.67 -3.29 17.87
C ARG A 193 -3.29 -3.16 17.21
N ARG A 194 -2.77 -4.25 16.62
CA ARG A 194 -1.49 -4.21 15.90
C ARG A 194 -1.60 -3.32 14.65
N LEU A 195 -2.63 -3.49 13.85
CA LEU A 195 -2.85 -2.70 12.65
C LEU A 195 -3.01 -1.21 12.96
N CYS A 196 -3.75 -0.85 14.01
CA CYS A 196 -3.89 0.52 14.48
C CYS A 196 -2.51 1.17 14.74
N LYS A 197 -1.65 0.48 15.47
CA LYS A 197 -0.29 0.95 15.74
C LYS A 197 0.54 1.14 14.46
N GLU A 198 0.47 0.21 13.52
CA GLU A 198 1.24 0.29 12.28
C GLU A 198 0.70 1.41 11.35
N VAL A 199 -0.59 1.63 11.32
CA VAL A 199 -1.22 2.71 10.54
C VAL A 199 -0.86 4.08 11.11
N GLY A 200 -0.87 4.24 12.45
CA GLY A 200 -0.38 5.46 13.10
C GLY A 200 1.10 5.72 12.78
N ALA A 201 1.94 4.68 12.82
CA ALA A 201 3.35 4.78 12.43
C ALA A 201 3.53 5.15 10.95
N LEU A 202 2.64 4.70 10.06
CA LEU A 202 2.64 5.11 8.64
C LEU A 202 2.38 6.60 8.50
N TYR A 203 1.41 7.14 9.24
CA TYR A 203 1.12 8.58 9.23
C TYR A 203 2.35 9.41 9.63
N GLU A 204 2.98 9.07 10.75
CA GLU A 204 4.16 9.78 11.25
C GLU A 204 5.35 9.67 10.27
N ALA A 205 5.54 8.50 9.66
CA ALA A 205 6.58 8.31 8.66
C ALA A 205 6.35 9.15 7.40
N MET A 206 5.10 9.23 6.91
CA MET A 206 4.75 10.11 5.78
C MET A 206 4.88 11.60 6.13
N LEU A 207 4.52 11.98 7.34
CA LEU A 207 4.75 13.34 7.84
C LEU A 207 6.24 13.71 7.84
N GLY A 208 7.11 12.75 8.16
CA GLY A 208 8.56 12.89 8.07
C GLY A 208 9.08 13.11 6.64
N VAL A 209 8.35 12.64 5.62
CA VAL A 209 8.71 12.84 4.20
C VAL A 209 8.36 14.24 3.69
N VAL A 210 7.14 14.72 4.00
CA VAL A 210 6.62 15.95 3.39
C VAL A 210 6.44 17.10 4.36
N GLY A 211 6.76 16.92 5.62
CA GLY A 211 6.53 17.94 6.65
C GLY A 211 5.05 18.24 6.86
N LYS A 212 4.77 19.34 7.54
CA LYS A 212 3.39 19.80 7.73
C LYS A 212 2.87 20.41 6.43
N ALA A 213 1.77 19.85 5.94
CA ALA A 213 1.16 20.34 4.72
C ALA A 213 0.67 21.79 4.86
N ASN A 214 0.92 22.60 3.85
CA ASN A 214 0.34 23.95 3.75
C ASN A 214 -1.16 23.92 3.37
N PHE A 215 -1.74 22.73 3.18
CA PHE A 215 -3.13 22.53 2.76
C PHE A 215 -3.71 21.28 3.42
N HIS A 216 -4.25 21.45 4.61
CA HIS A 216 -4.86 20.37 5.41
C HIS A 216 -6.26 19.98 4.97
N ASP A 217 -6.93 20.80 4.15
CA ASP A 217 -8.32 20.60 3.76
C ASP A 217 -8.48 19.97 2.38
N ILE A 218 -7.60 19.03 2.02
CA ILE A 218 -7.84 18.20 0.85
C ILE A 218 -8.97 17.22 1.18
N LYS A 219 -10.20 17.71 1.09
CA LYS A 219 -11.36 16.83 1.06
C LYS A 219 -11.25 15.95 -0.16
N ASN A 220 -11.13 14.66 0.07
CA ASN A 220 -10.91 13.72 -0.99
C ASN A 220 -12.11 12.77 -1.14
N ASP A 221 -13.02 13.15 -2.00
CA ASP A 221 -14.14 12.30 -2.37
C ASP A 221 -13.79 11.34 -3.53
N TYR A 222 -12.65 11.54 -4.20
CA TYR A 222 -12.23 10.72 -5.36
C TYR A 222 -11.46 9.46 -4.99
N PHE A 223 -10.73 9.45 -3.89
CA PHE A 223 -10.01 8.26 -3.43
C PHE A 223 -10.82 7.60 -2.32
N ARG A 224 -11.78 6.82 -2.71
CA ARG A 224 -12.47 5.94 -1.79
C ARG A 224 -11.52 4.82 -1.40
N PHE A 225 -10.72 5.09 -0.38
CA PHE A 225 -10.07 4.01 0.32
C PHE A 225 -11.12 3.21 1.01
N LEU A 226 -11.09 1.97 0.75
CA LEU A 226 -12.02 1.02 1.27
C LEU A 226 -11.31 0.06 2.19
N PRO A 227 -11.06 0.45 3.42
CA PRO A 227 -11.20 -0.54 4.43
C PRO A 227 -12.68 -0.60 4.72
N VAL A 228 -13.27 -1.76 4.56
CA VAL A 228 -14.49 -2.12 5.23
C VAL A 228 -15.80 -1.63 4.63
N GLN A 229 -16.52 -2.58 4.23
CA GLN A 229 -17.89 -2.74 3.75
C GLN A 229 -18.04 -2.66 2.24
N ALA A 230 -17.89 -3.83 1.65
CA ALA A 230 -18.47 -4.15 0.37
C ALA A 230 -20.00 -4.21 0.54
N THR A 231 -20.68 -3.11 0.40
CA THR A 231 -22.14 -3.13 0.28
C THR A 231 -22.56 -2.05 -0.69
N GLY A 232 -23.11 -2.50 -1.82
CA GLY A 232 -24.02 -1.72 -2.64
C GLY A 232 -23.50 -0.52 -3.45
N GLU A 233 -22.30 -0.02 -3.20
CA GLU A 233 -21.80 1.20 -3.88
C GLU A 233 -21.15 0.97 -5.26
N TYR A 234 -21.20 -0.26 -5.79
CA TYR A 234 -20.62 -0.56 -7.09
C TYR A 234 -21.49 -0.13 -8.27
N ASP A 235 -22.78 0.00 -8.06
CA ASP A 235 -23.72 0.30 -9.13
C ASP A 235 -23.49 1.67 -9.74
N GLN A 236 -23.01 2.63 -8.96
CA GLN A 236 -22.66 3.97 -9.45
C GLN A 236 -21.47 4.00 -10.43
N ASN A 237 -20.64 2.96 -10.46
CA ASN A 237 -19.55 2.86 -11.41
C ASN A 237 -19.93 2.15 -12.71
N ALA A 238 -21.00 1.36 -12.71
CA ALA A 238 -21.48 0.68 -13.90
C ALA A 238 -21.94 1.68 -14.98
N GLU A 239 -22.56 2.78 -14.60
CA GLU A 239 -22.95 3.86 -15.50
C GLU A 239 -21.73 4.55 -16.17
N TYR A 240 -20.58 4.54 -15.49
CA TYR A 240 -19.39 5.28 -15.96
C TYR A 240 -18.44 4.42 -16.81
N TYR A 241 -18.37 3.12 -16.55
CA TYR A 241 -17.39 2.20 -17.15
C TYR A 241 -18.01 1.08 -17.99
N GLY A 242 -19.31 1.08 -18.17
CA GLY A 242 -20.04 -0.01 -18.81
C GLY A 242 -20.21 -1.21 -17.88
N ASP A 243 -20.18 -2.42 -18.42
CA ASP A 243 -20.40 -3.63 -17.64
C ASP A 243 -19.33 -3.82 -16.57
N VAL A 244 -19.75 -3.76 -15.32
CA VAL A 244 -18.90 -4.01 -14.14
C VAL A 244 -19.30 -5.33 -13.53
N TYR A 245 -18.37 -6.28 -13.55
CA TYR A 245 -18.55 -7.57 -12.89
C TYR A 245 -18.03 -7.50 -11.45
N THR A 246 -18.90 -7.81 -10.51
CA THR A 246 -18.53 -7.88 -9.09
C THR A 246 -18.54 -9.32 -8.62
N SER A 247 -17.45 -9.77 -8.02
CA SER A 247 -17.38 -11.06 -7.33
C SER A 247 -16.94 -10.88 -5.89
N VAL A 248 -17.50 -11.66 -4.98
CA VAL A 248 -17.13 -11.69 -3.57
C VAL A 248 -16.59 -13.08 -3.25
N PHE A 249 -15.40 -13.15 -2.70
CA PHE A 249 -14.77 -14.42 -2.35
C PHE A 249 -13.86 -14.25 -1.12
N TYR A 250 -13.63 -15.37 -0.44
CA TYR A 250 -12.61 -15.44 0.61
C TYR A 250 -11.25 -15.63 -0.02
N ALA A 251 -10.28 -14.84 0.41
CA ALA A 251 -8.93 -14.89 -0.12
C ALA A 251 -7.90 -14.85 1.00
N SER A 252 -6.77 -15.51 0.78
CA SER A 252 -5.59 -15.29 1.63
C SER A 252 -5.00 -13.90 1.38
N PHE A 253 -4.28 -13.36 2.34
CA PHE A 253 -3.55 -12.10 2.15
C PHE A 253 -2.59 -12.15 0.95
N ALA A 254 -2.01 -13.32 0.69
CA ALA A 254 -1.12 -13.51 -0.46
C ALA A 254 -1.86 -13.38 -1.80
N GLN A 255 -3.10 -13.86 -1.90
CA GLN A 255 -3.94 -13.68 -3.10
C GLN A 255 -4.32 -12.22 -3.27
N VAL A 256 -4.77 -11.57 -2.21
CA VAL A 256 -5.12 -10.14 -2.23
C VAL A 256 -3.93 -9.28 -2.65
N ALA A 257 -2.73 -9.55 -2.11
CA ALA A 257 -1.52 -8.82 -2.47
C ALA A 257 -1.14 -8.96 -3.96
N GLN A 258 -1.53 -10.04 -4.62
CA GLN A 258 -1.33 -10.21 -6.06
C GLN A 258 -2.44 -9.53 -6.87
N GLU A 259 -3.69 -9.71 -6.47
CA GLU A 259 -4.86 -9.15 -7.16
C GLU A 259 -4.81 -7.62 -7.22
N GLN A 260 -4.40 -6.97 -6.15
CA GLN A 260 -4.23 -5.51 -6.09
C GLN A 260 -3.26 -4.93 -7.14
N ARG A 261 -2.39 -5.75 -7.72
CA ARG A 261 -1.46 -5.32 -8.77
C ARG A 261 -2.10 -5.25 -10.14
N HIS A 262 -3.25 -5.88 -10.33
CA HIS A 262 -4.06 -5.76 -11.53
C HIS A 262 -4.90 -4.48 -11.46
N ARG A 263 -4.37 -3.38 -11.96
CA ARG A 263 -4.91 -2.02 -11.77
C ARG A 263 -6.27 -1.76 -12.41
N THR A 264 -6.72 -2.65 -13.28
CA THR A 264 -8.07 -2.65 -13.85
C THR A 264 -9.09 -3.25 -12.88
N THR A 265 -8.64 -3.93 -11.82
CA THR A 265 -9.47 -4.54 -10.80
C THR A 265 -9.53 -3.64 -9.59
N ARG A 266 -10.72 -3.34 -9.10
CA ARG A 266 -10.91 -2.67 -7.81
C ARG A 266 -11.12 -3.72 -6.74
N VAL A 267 -10.22 -3.78 -5.78
CA VAL A 267 -10.30 -4.72 -4.67
C VAL A 267 -10.77 -4.00 -3.42
N LYS A 268 -11.88 -4.47 -2.84
CA LYS A 268 -12.33 -4.10 -1.50
C LYS A 268 -11.97 -5.23 -0.56
N ILE A 269 -11.27 -4.90 0.51
CA ILE A 269 -10.87 -5.88 1.51
C ILE A 269 -11.69 -5.62 2.78
N ASN A 270 -12.44 -6.63 3.21
CA ASN A 270 -13.10 -6.61 4.50
C ASN A 270 -12.28 -7.46 5.47
N PHE A 271 -11.61 -6.82 6.42
CA PHE A 271 -10.90 -7.51 7.50
C PHE A 271 -11.83 -7.99 8.62
N GLY A 272 -13.11 -7.67 8.53
CA GLY A 272 -14.12 -7.97 9.53
C GLY A 272 -13.90 -7.25 10.86
N GLY A 273 -14.99 -6.97 11.54
CA GLY A 273 -14.97 -6.58 12.96
C GLY A 273 -14.91 -7.77 13.90
N LYS A 274 -14.67 -8.97 13.39
CA LYS A 274 -14.73 -10.24 14.10
C LYS A 274 -13.36 -10.89 14.19
N ASP A 275 -13.22 -11.83 15.07
CA ASP A 275 -11.99 -12.59 15.24
C ASP A 275 -11.63 -13.32 13.95
N ALA A 276 -10.34 -13.39 13.63
CA ALA A 276 -9.83 -14.11 12.44
C ALA A 276 -10.30 -15.56 12.38
N SER A 277 -10.62 -16.17 13.53
CA SER A 277 -11.22 -17.51 13.64
C SER A 277 -12.54 -17.67 12.89
N GLU A 278 -13.31 -16.60 12.67
CA GLU A 278 -14.59 -16.66 11.95
C GLU A 278 -14.43 -16.81 10.42
N TYR A 279 -13.30 -16.40 9.87
CA TYR A 279 -12.99 -16.54 8.45
C TYR A 279 -12.29 -17.83 8.11
N GLY A 280 -11.88 -18.60 9.12
CA GLY A 280 -11.06 -19.78 8.97
C GLY A 280 -9.63 -19.47 8.56
N PHE A 281 -8.89 -20.52 8.30
CA PHE A 281 -7.49 -20.43 7.92
C PHE A 281 -7.31 -20.98 6.50
N PHE A 282 -6.42 -20.35 5.74
CA PHE A 282 -6.06 -20.84 4.42
C PHE A 282 -5.20 -22.11 4.57
N VAL A 283 -5.68 -23.21 4.02
CA VAL A 283 -4.91 -24.45 3.90
C VAL A 283 -4.37 -24.56 2.48
N PRO A 284 -3.05 -24.54 2.29
CA PRO A 284 -2.46 -24.72 0.97
C PRO A 284 -2.93 -26.02 0.32
N PRO A 285 -3.31 -26.02 -0.98
CA PRO A 285 -3.86 -27.19 -1.66
C PRO A 285 -2.96 -28.42 -1.59
N ILE A 286 -1.64 -28.24 -1.53
CA ILE A 286 -0.66 -29.32 -1.43
C ILE A 286 -0.80 -30.14 -0.14
N LEU A 287 -1.32 -29.53 0.93
CA LEU A 287 -1.52 -30.20 2.22
C LEU A 287 -2.88 -30.90 2.36
N LYS A 288 -3.81 -30.69 1.43
CA LYS A 288 -5.13 -31.31 1.49
C LYS A 288 -5.03 -32.84 1.42
N GLY A 289 -5.60 -33.52 2.40
CA GLY A 289 -5.61 -34.97 2.52
C GLY A 289 -4.34 -35.61 3.05
N THR A 290 -3.33 -34.84 3.43
CA THR A 290 -2.05 -35.35 3.99
C THR A 290 -2.13 -35.63 5.51
N GLY A 291 -3.21 -35.20 6.17
CA GLY A 291 -3.32 -35.17 7.65
C GLY A 291 -2.59 -34.02 8.30
N LEU A 292 -1.87 -33.21 7.50
CA LEU A 292 -1.19 -31.98 7.94
C LEU A 292 -2.10 -30.75 7.81
N ASP A 293 -3.18 -30.86 7.06
CA ASP A 293 -4.20 -29.84 6.86
C ASP A 293 -4.84 -29.34 8.16
N ARG A 294 -4.97 -30.23 9.17
CA ARG A 294 -5.47 -29.87 10.50
C ARG A 294 -4.42 -29.24 11.42
N LYS A 295 -3.13 -29.46 11.14
CA LYS A 295 -2.01 -28.95 11.95
C LYS A 295 -1.52 -27.58 11.50
N SER A 296 -1.90 -27.15 10.29
CA SER A 296 -1.57 -25.82 9.75
C SER A 296 -2.42 -24.69 10.35
N VAL A 297 -3.35 -25.02 11.23
CA VAL A 297 -4.38 -24.12 11.80
C VAL A 297 -4.02 -23.64 13.22
N VAL A 298 -2.85 -23.96 13.72
CA VAL A 298 -2.44 -23.60 15.11
C VAL A 298 -1.28 -22.62 15.09
#